data_bb559a027cd3ce7c594963f1b641fb0a
#
_entry.id   bb559a027cd3ce7c594963f1b641fb0a
#
_cell.length_a   1.000
_cell.length_b   1.000
_cell.length_c   1.000
_cell.angle_alpha   90.00
_cell.angle_beta   90.00
_cell.angle_gamma   90.00
#
_symmetry.space_group_name_H-M   'P 1'
#
loop_
_entity.id
_entity.type
_entity.pdbx_description
1 polymer ?
#
loop_
_entity_poly.entity_id
_entity_poly.type
_entity_poly.pdbx_seq_one_letter_code
_entity_poly.pdbx_strand_id
1 'polypeptide(L)'
;MKAARVDPARDATLRRLKTVSEISVLIVGGGINGAGTFRDLALQGVDCLIVDKADWCAGTSAAPSRLIHGGLKYLETGEFRLVAESTRERNLLLRNAPHLIKALPTVVPIHAYFSGIVPAMKRFLGFKAKLAQRGLLIVELGLALYDWLGRRHRIMPRHGIALRATTRRRFPAMAPSVVATSTYYDARVTQAERLVLELVMDGEAANPDARALNYMAVTGTSGGGVTLVDQVTGDTVTVKPRIVINAAGPWIDRVNQAFGLDRTYIGGTKGGHLVVDNPDLVRQLDGHMIYFGSSDGRICLVYPFFGKALIGSTDIKADVPDDVVCDDAEADYMLGMVREVFPGLPLTRDQIVYRYAGIRPLPAAQVEDPGEISRDHSVGRDTLPGSAALHGSAVPVLSLIGGKWTTFRALATEVTDMALAAVDRPRRSDTTFVPIGGGRGFPTSDEARRAWIARVAATNAVSPARAGACLDRYGTQAEAILQAREGGTDDALDCLPDYGAGELRAVIRREQVVNLTDLVFRRLPIAVSGRLTREAVTEIAALAAEALSWSDDERERQIANLCRIALERHGIDVHGGVNALRTA
;
A
#
# COMPACT_ATOMS: atom_id res chain seq x y z
N MET A 1 -14.44 -30.03 17.91
CA MET A 1 -13.83 -29.20 16.82
C MET A 1 -12.32 -29.35 16.93
N LYS A 2 -11.67 -30.01 15.95
CA LYS A 2 -10.21 -29.93 15.85
C LYS A 2 -9.89 -28.49 15.40
N ALA A 3 -9.17 -27.75 16.24
CA ALA A 3 -8.67 -26.43 15.87
C ALA A 3 -7.91 -26.52 14.53
N ALA A 4 -8.17 -25.58 13.61
CA ALA A 4 -7.37 -25.44 12.41
C ALA A 4 -5.88 -25.44 12.84
N ARG A 5 -5.03 -26.10 12.07
CA ARG A 5 -3.60 -26.20 12.40
C ARG A 5 -3.02 -24.80 12.25
N VAL A 6 -2.85 -24.13 13.38
CA VAL A 6 -2.20 -22.80 13.43
C VAL A 6 -0.75 -22.96 12.98
N ASP A 7 -0.23 -21.98 12.27
CA ASP A 7 1.19 -21.94 11.85
C ASP A 7 2.10 -22.24 13.06
N PRO A 8 2.99 -23.25 12.98
CA PRO A 8 3.88 -23.59 14.10
C PRO A 8 4.74 -22.43 14.59
N ALA A 9 5.11 -21.50 13.72
CA ALA A 9 5.87 -20.31 14.08
C ALA A 9 5.02 -19.31 14.89
N ARG A 10 3.74 -19.13 14.47
CA ARG A 10 2.75 -18.33 15.21
C ARG A 10 2.52 -18.91 16.62
N ASP A 11 2.28 -20.21 16.70
CA ASP A 11 2.08 -20.92 17.97
C ASP A 11 3.30 -20.82 18.91
N ALA A 12 4.50 -20.93 18.36
CA ALA A 12 5.74 -20.78 19.13
C ALA A 12 5.86 -19.36 19.69
N THR A 13 5.53 -18.34 18.89
CA THR A 13 5.51 -16.95 19.32
C THR A 13 4.49 -16.70 20.45
N LEU A 14 3.25 -17.20 20.28
CA LEU A 14 2.21 -17.09 21.32
C LEU A 14 2.59 -17.79 22.62
N ARG A 15 3.16 -19.01 22.56
CA ARG A 15 3.66 -19.71 23.76
C ARG A 15 4.77 -18.93 24.45
N ARG A 16 5.70 -18.35 23.67
CA ARG A 16 6.78 -17.51 24.25
C ARG A 16 6.21 -16.28 24.96
N LEU A 17 5.25 -15.57 24.35
CA LEU A 17 4.63 -14.39 24.96
C LEU A 17 3.88 -14.71 26.25
N LYS A 18 3.33 -15.94 26.42
CA LYS A 18 2.72 -16.40 27.67
C LYS A 18 3.75 -16.62 28.77
N THR A 19 5.02 -16.91 28.42
CA THR A 19 6.10 -17.18 29.38
C THR A 19 7.01 -15.97 29.60
N VAL A 20 7.27 -15.18 28.54
CA VAL A 20 8.12 -13.97 28.58
C VAL A 20 7.27 -12.80 28.12
N SER A 21 6.70 -12.11 29.11
CA SER A 21 5.79 -10.97 28.84
C SER A 21 6.52 -9.64 28.60
N GLU A 22 7.79 -9.51 29.02
CA GLU A 22 8.57 -8.29 28.83
C GLU A 22 9.12 -8.20 27.40
N ILE A 23 8.94 -7.05 26.78
CA ILE A 23 9.43 -6.71 25.44
C ILE A 23 9.92 -5.26 25.42
N SER A 24 10.92 -4.94 24.60
CA SER A 24 11.39 -3.56 24.50
C SER A 24 10.37 -2.68 23.79
N VAL A 25 9.85 -3.07 22.63
CA VAL A 25 8.95 -2.25 21.81
C VAL A 25 7.73 -3.06 21.36
N LEU A 26 6.53 -2.52 21.64
CA LEU A 26 5.28 -2.99 21.04
C LEU A 26 4.87 -2.03 19.91
N ILE A 27 4.62 -2.57 18.71
CA ILE A 27 4.11 -1.82 17.56
C ILE A 27 2.69 -2.32 17.27
N VAL A 28 1.71 -1.42 17.28
CA VAL A 28 0.30 -1.72 17.00
C VAL A 28 -0.09 -1.18 15.63
N GLY A 29 -0.39 -2.07 14.69
CA GLY A 29 -0.76 -1.75 13.32
C GLY A 29 0.26 -2.20 12.28
N GLY A 30 -0.11 -3.18 11.45
CA GLY A 30 0.69 -3.79 10.37
C GLY A 30 0.50 -3.12 9.02
N GLY A 31 0.23 -1.79 8.99
CA GLY A 31 0.29 -0.98 7.79
C GLY A 31 1.71 -0.57 7.44
N ILE A 32 1.88 0.25 6.39
CA ILE A 32 3.21 0.62 5.85
C ILE A 32 4.10 1.31 6.89
N ASN A 33 3.54 2.16 7.77
CA ASN A 33 4.31 2.88 8.78
C ASN A 33 4.77 1.92 9.91
N GLY A 34 3.87 1.05 10.39
CA GLY A 34 4.20 0.07 11.43
C GLY A 34 5.20 -0.97 10.93
N ALA A 35 5.00 -1.53 9.74
CA ALA A 35 5.91 -2.50 9.12
C ALA A 35 7.30 -1.88 8.85
N GLY A 36 7.34 -0.62 8.38
CA GLY A 36 8.60 0.11 8.19
C GLY A 36 9.36 0.32 9.50
N THR A 37 8.65 0.73 10.56
CA THR A 37 9.23 0.93 11.90
C THR A 37 9.70 -0.40 12.52
N PHE A 38 8.90 -1.47 12.38
CA PHE A 38 9.27 -2.82 12.83
C PHE A 38 10.57 -3.29 12.18
N ARG A 39 10.67 -3.17 10.84
CA ARG A 39 11.89 -3.52 10.11
C ARG A 39 13.09 -2.72 10.56
N ASP A 40 12.96 -1.40 10.75
CA ASP A 40 14.08 -0.56 11.19
C ASP A 40 14.54 -0.95 12.60
N LEU A 41 13.62 -1.12 13.57
CA LEU A 41 13.94 -1.58 14.91
C LEU A 41 14.62 -2.96 14.92
N ALA A 42 14.13 -3.90 14.13
CA ALA A 42 14.74 -5.22 13.99
C ALA A 42 16.18 -5.14 13.46
N LEU A 43 16.44 -4.28 12.46
CA LEU A 43 17.78 -4.02 11.93
C LEU A 43 18.72 -3.34 12.96
N GLN A 44 18.18 -2.69 13.99
CA GLN A 44 18.96 -2.19 15.12
C GLN A 44 19.23 -3.27 16.19
N GLY A 45 18.67 -4.48 16.03
CA GLY A 45 18.79 -5.58 17.00
C GLY A 45 17.92 -5.37 18.24
N VAL A 46 16.83 -4.63 18.15
CA VAL A 46 15.87 -4.41 19.23
C VAL A 46 14.84 -5.54 19.23
N ASP A 47 14.59 -6.13 20.40
CA ASP A 47 13.47 -7.04 20.58
C ASP A 47 12.16 -6.25 20.46
N CYS A 48 11.36 -6.59 19.50
CA CYS A 48 10.12 -5.89 19.21
C CYS A 48 9.02 -6.85 18.73
N LEU A 49 7.79 -6.50 19.06
CA LEU A 49 6.59 -7.20 18.62
C LEU A 49 5.74 -6.25 17.80
N ILE A 50 5.44 -6.63 16.54
CA ILE A 50 4.40 -5.97 15.77
C ILE A 50 3.13 -6.81 15.76
N VAL A 51 1.98 -6.16 15.98
CA VAL A 51 0.65 -6.80 15.95
C VAL A 51 -0.31 -6.03 15.06
N ASP A 52 -1.22 -6.75 14.40
CA ASP A 52 -2.35 -6.16 13.70
C ASP A 52 -3.64 -6.95 14.02
N LYS A 53 -4.77 -6.24 14.21
CA LYS A 53 -6.08 -6.87 14.48
C LYS A 53 -6.60 -7.70 13.31
N ALA A 54 -6.07 -7.46 12.11
CA ALA A 54 -6.38 -8.19 10.88
C ALA A 54 -5.08 -8.73 10.27
N ASP A 55 -5.10 -9.03 8.97
CA ASP A 55 -3.87 -9.38 8.25
C ASP A 55 -3.02 -8.13 7.93
N TRP A 56 -1.75 -8.36 7.56
CA TRP A 56 -0.82 -7.32 7.14
C TRP A 56 -1.39 -6.51 5.98
N CYS A 57 -1.28 -5.18 6.08
CA CYS A 57 -1.77 -4.28 5.03
C CYS A 57 -3.29 -4.41 4.75
N ALA A 58 -4.11 -4.76 5.73
CA ALA A 58 -5.56 -4.90 5.53
C ALA A 58 -6.34 -3.57 5.56
N GLY A 59 -5.73 -2.48 6.06
CA GLY A 59 -6.34 -1.16 6.16
C GLY A 59 -6.00 -0.22 5.01
N THR A 60 -5.86 1.07 5.31
CA THR A 60 -5.60 2.15 4.34
C THR A 60 -4.36 1.90 3.47
N SER A 61 -3.38 1.17 3.96
CA SER A 61 -2.17 0.83 3.20
C SER A 61 -2.44 -0.05 1.98
N ALA A 62 -3.55 -0.81 1.93
CA ALA A 62 -4.01 -1.54 0.75
C ALA A 62 -4.82 -0.68 -0.23
N ALA A 63 -5.26 0.50 0.20
CA ALA A 63 -6.17 1.35 -0.56
C ALA A 63 -5.56 2.69 -1.06
N PRO A 64 -4.27 2.79 -1.37
CA PRO A 64 -3.69 4.01 -1.93
C PRO A 64 -4.00 4.13 -3.42
N SER A 65 -3.76 5.31 -3.99
CA SER A 65 -3.65 5.48 -5.46
C SER A 65 -2.46 4.72 -6.06
N ARG A 66 -1.77 3.92 -5.26
CA ARG A 66 -0.55 3.14 -5.58
C ARG A 66 0.58 3.99 -6.17
N LEU A 67 0.58 5.30 -5.87
CA LEU A 67 1.62 6.22 -6.30
C LEU A 67 2.70 6.38 -5.22
N ILE A 68 3.93 6.37 -5.69
CA ILE A 68 5.11 6.78 -4.96
C ILE A 68 5.58 8.07 -5.61
N HIS A 69 5.09 9.20 -5.12
CA HIS A 69 5.19 10.49 -5.78
C HIS A 69 5.88 11.54 -4.93
N GLY A 70 6.60 12.46 -5.58
CA GLY A 70 7.25 13.58 -4.91
C GLY A 70 6.31 14.72 -4.51
N GLY A 71 5.03 14.66 -4.91
CA GLY A 71 4.03 15.62 -4.47
C GLY A 71 4.09 16.97 -5.18
N LEU A 72 4.08 16.97 -6.51
CA LEU A 72 4.10 18.19 -7.33
C LEU A 72 3.07 19.26 -6.85
N LYS A 73 1.88 18.82 -6.40
CA LYS A 73 0.83 19.71 -5.87
C LYS A 73 1.32 20.53 -4.65
N TYR A 74 2.21 19.98 -3.82
CA TYR A 74 2.70 20.67 -2.61
C TYR A 74 3.66 21.81 -2.90
N LEU A 75 4.18 21.92 -4.12
CA LEU A 75 4.93 23.12 -4.53
C LEU A 75 4.06 24.37 -4.54
N GLU A 76 2.74 24.20 -4.79
CA GLU A 76 1.78 25.31 -4.81
C GLU A 76 1.44 25.84 -3.42
N THR A 77 1.58 24.98 -2.41
CA THR A 77 1.39 25.34 -0.99
C THR A 77 2.70 25.74 -0.31
N GLY A 78 3.83 25.75 -1.06
CA GLY A 78 5.14 26.14 -0.54
C GLY A 78 5.83 25.09 0.34
N GLU A 79 5.34 23.83 0.34
CA GLU A 79 5.88 22.75 1.16
C GLU A 79 7.15 22.11 0.53
N PHE A 80 8.18 22.95 0.24
CA PHE A 80 9.39 22.53 -0.48
C PHE A 80 10.16 21.41 0.25
N ARG A 81 10.21 21.44 1.58
CA ARG A 81 10.85 20.40 2.39
C ARG A 81 10.20 19.04 2.14
N LEU A 82 8.87 18.99 2.17
CA LEU A 82 8.09 17.79 1.95
C LEU A 82 8.27 17.22 0.53
N VAL A 83 8.39 18.11 -0.48
CA VAL A 83 8.66 17.70 -1.86
C VAL A 83 10.09 17.14 -2.00
N ALA A 84 11.08 17.79 -1.40
CA ALA A 84 12.47 17.33 -1.44
C ALA A 84 12.63 15.96 -0.76
N GLU A 85 12.00 15.76 0.40
CA GLU A 85 11.97 14.49 1.10
C GLU A 85 11.24 13.41 0.28
N SER A 86 10.02 13.71 -0.20
CA SER A 86 9.24 12.76 -0.97
C SER A 86 9.93 12.33 -2.27
N THR A 87 10.60 13.25 -2.98
CA THR A 87 11.36 12.90 -4.19
C THR A 87 12.59 12.06 -3.88
N ARG A 88 13.27 12.32 -2.76
CA ARG A 88 14.39 11.50 -2.28
C ARG A 88 13.92 10.09 -1.94
N GLU A 89 12.89 9.95 -1.12
CA GLU A 89 12.36 8.65 -0.69
C GLU A 89 11.80 7.84 -1.87
N ARG A 90 11.13 8.48 -2.83
CA ARG A 90 10.72 7.84 -4.09
C ARG A 90 11.90 7.24 -4.84
N ASN A 91 12.99 7.99 -4.99
CA ASN A 91 14.19 7.52 -5.69
C ASN A 91 14.86 6.35 -4.93
N LEU A 92 14.86 6.39 -3.60
CA LEU A 92 15.37 5.30 -2.78
C LEU A 92 14.50 4.04 -2.90
N LEU A 93 13.18 4.17 -2.95
CA LEU A 93 12.28 3.03 -3.13
C LEU A 93 12.42 2.37 -4.50
N LEU A 94 12.60 3.15 -5.57
CA LEU A 94 12.92 2.62 -6.90
C LEU A 94 14.21 1.78 -6.90
N ARG A 95 15.17 2.12 -6.04
CA ARG A 95 16.42 1.38 -5.86
C ARG A 95 16.27 0.17 -4.95
N ASN A 96 15.57 0.33 -3.83
CA ASN A 96 15.54 -0.67 -2.75
C ASN A 96 14.47 -1.76 -2.98
N ALA A 97 13.43 -1.47 -3.77
CA ALA A 97 12.36 -2.41 -4.10
C ALA A 97 12.02 -2.39 -5.62
N PRO A 98 13.00 -2.60 -6.53
CA PRO A 98 12.81 -2.43 -7.98
C PRO A 98 11.83 -3.44 -8.60
N HIS A 99 11.55 -4.56 -7.94
CA HIS A 99 10.54 -5.52 -8.36
C HIS A 99 9.11 -4.98 -8.16
N LEU A 100 8.85 -4.20 -7.12
CA LEU A 100 7.53 -3.68 -6.76
C LEU A 100 7.33 -2.20 -7.13
N ILE A 101 8.41 -1.42 -7.17
CA ILE A 101 8.36 0.02 -7.48
C ILE A 101 8.84 0.24 -8.91
N LYS A 102 7.96 0.81 -9.73
CA LYS A 102 8.23 1.05 -11.15
C LYS A 102 8.08 2.54 -11.47
N ALA A 103 8.97 3.07 -12.32
CA ALA A 103 8.81 4.41 -12.86
C ALA A 103 7.48 4.53 -13.60
N LEU A 104 6.82 5.67 -13.43
CA LEU A 104 5.53 5.98 -14.05
C LEU A 104 5.61 7.33 -14.74
N PRO A 105 5.74 7.36 -16.07
CA PRO A 105 5.65 8.62 -16.82
C PRO A 105 4.26 9.22 -16.62
N THR A 106 4.21 10.48 -16.22
CA THR A 106 3.00 11.19 -15.80
C THR A 106 2.76 12.38 -16.71
N VAL A 107 1.66 12.37 -17.40
CA VAL A 107 1.25 13.40 -18.35
C VAL A 107 0.23 14.35 -17.71
N VAL A 108 0.50 15.65 -17.80
CA VAL A 108 -0.41 16.72 -17.41
C VAL A 108 -0.99 17.34 -18.69
N PRO A 109 -2.30 17.19 -18.96
CA PRO A 109 -2.97 17.88 -20.06
C PRO A 109 -3.03 19.38 -19.81
N ILE A 110 -2.74 20.19 -20.82
CA ILE A 110 -2.68 21.64 -20.74
C ILE A 110 -3.68 22.24 -21.73
N HIS A 111 -4.57 23.09 -21.22
CA HIS A 111 -5.67 23.70 -21.96
C HIS A 111 -5.37 25.15 -22.42
N ALA A 112 -4.30 25.78 -21.91
CA ALA A 112 -3.91 27.14 -22.28
C ALA A 112 -2.41 27.38 -22.06
N TYR A 113 -1.79 28.26 -22.82
CA TYR A 113 -0.36 28.53 -22.70
C TYR A 113 -0.03 29.44 -21.50
N PHE A 114 -0.84 30.47 -21.22
CA PHE A 114 -0.53 31.56 -20.28
C PHE A 114 -1.54 31.73 -19.15
N SER A 115 -2.53 30.83 -19.00
CA SER A 115 -3.52 30.96 -17.91
C SER A 115 -2.93 30.70 -16.53
N GLY A 116 -3.53 31.29 -15.49
CA GLY A 116 -3.22 31.01 -14.10
C GLY A 116 -1.99 31.73 -13.52
N ILE A 117 -1.28 32.58 -14.28
CA ILE A 117 -0.06 33.30 -13.80
C ILE A 117 -0.40 34.19 -12.60
N VAL A 118 -1.46 35.01 -12.69
CA VAL A 118 -1.84 35.93 -11.62
C VAL A 118 -2.32 35.20 -10.36
N PRO A 119 -3.20 34.17 -10.43
CA PRO A 119 -3.57 33.37 -9.27
C PRO A 119 -2.39 32.63 -8.64
N ALA A 120 -1.46 32.08 -9.43
CA ALA A 120 -0.26 31.40 -8.91
C ALA A 120 0.66 32.38 -8.16
N MET A 121 0.86 33.58 -8.70
CA MET A 121 1.66 34.61 -8.07
C MET A 121 1.03 35.12 -6.77
N LYS A 122 -0.31 35.30 -6.73
CA LYS A 122 -1.03 35.64 -5.50
C LYS A 122 -0.86 34.56 -4.43
N ARG A 123 -0.98 33.29 -4.80
CA ARG A 123 -0.80 32.18 -3.86
C ARG A 123 0.63 32.05 -3.34
N PHE A 124 1.61 32.24 -4.20
CA PHE A 124 3.03 32.25 -3.80
C PHE A 124 3.32 33.40 -2.80
N LEU A 125 2.60 34.51 -2.89
CA LEU A 125 2.65 35.65 -1.95
C LEU A 125 1.77 35.45 -0.71
N GLY A 126 1.14 34.26 -0.51
CA GLY A 126 0.34 33.92 0.68
C GLY A 126 -1.13 34.36 0.61
N PHE A 127 -1.62 34.86 -0.53
CA PHE A 127 -3.02 35.26 -0.69
C PHE A 127 -3.90 34.07 -1.13
N LYS A 128 -5.12 33.97 -0.59
CA LYS A 128 -6.11 32.99 -1.06
C LYS A 128 -6.51 33.31 -2.51
N ALA A 129 -6.28 32.38 -3.43
CA ALA A 129 -6.73 32.47 -4.81
C ALA A 129 -7.31 31.13 -5.26
N LYS A 130 -8.48 31.13 -5.94
CA LYS A 130 -9.03 29.91 -6.55
C LYS A 130 -8.07 29.41 -7.63
N LEU A 131 -7.83 28.09 -7.68
CA LEU A 131 -7.06 27.45 -8.73
C LEU A 131 -7.79 27.62 -10.07
N ALA A 132 -7.26 28.50 -10.92
CA ALA A 132 -7.63 28.55 -12.33
C ALA A 132 -6.90 27.42 -13.08
N GLN A 133 -7.37 27.09 -14.29
CA GLN A 133 -6.66 26.17 -15.18
C GLN A 133 -5.20 26.60 -15.35
N ARG A 134 -4.26 25.70 -15.06
CA ARG A 134 -2.83 25.98 -15.10
C ARG A 134 -2.35 26.03 -16.54
N GLY A 135 -1.77 27.15 -16.96
CA GLY A 135 -1.12 27.28 -18.24
C GLY A 135 0.23 26.56 -18.32
N LEU A 136 0.68 26.33 -19.54
CA LEU A 136 1.96 25.65 -19.82
C LEU A 136 3.13 26.24 -19.04
N LEU A 137 3.27 27.57 -19.03
CA LEU A 137 4.40 28.25 -18.39
C LEU A 137 4.51 27.94 -16.89
N ILE A 138 3.38 27.91 -16.18
CA ILE A 138 3.38 27.64 -14.72
C ILE A 138 3.71 26.18 -14.46
N VAL A 139 3.13 25.26 -15.26
CA VAL A 139 3.40 23.83 -15.15
C VAL A 139 4.88 23.55 -15.38
N GLU A 140 5.49 24.15 -16.41
CA GLU A 140 6.91 23.96 -16.71
C GLU A 140 7.83 24.53 -15.63
N LEU A 141 7.53 25.71 -15.08
CA LEU A 141 8.29 26.27 -13.97
C LEU A 141 8.21 25.35 -12.73
N GLY A 142 7.02 24.82 -12.44
CA GLY A 142 6.81 23.85 -11.36
C GLY A 142 7.60 22.56 -11.58
N LEU A 143 7.59 22.03 -12.81
CA LEU A 143 8.31 20.80 -13.17
C LEU A 143 9.83 21.00 -13.16
N ALA A 144 10.34 22.15 -13.59
CA ALA A 144 11.76 22.48 -13.49
C ALA A 144 12.22 22.53 -12.02
N LEU A 145 11.43 23.15 -11.14
CA LEU A 145 11.68 23.17 -9.70
C LEU A 145 11.60 21.76 -9.09
N TYR A 146 10.61 20.97 -9.47
CA TYR A 146 10.45 19.58 -9.06
C TYR A 146 11.66 18.72 -9.44
N ASP A 147 12.14 18.88 -10.67
CA ASP A 147 13.35 18.21 -11.16
C ASP A 147 14.61 18.65 -10.41
N TRP A 148 14.70 19.92 -10.04
CA TRP A 148 15.83 20.44 -9.26
C TRP A 148 15.81 19.91 -7.83
N LEU A 149 14.67 19.88 -7.17
CA LEU A 149 14.51 19.30 -5.82
C LEU A 149 14.81 17.80 -5.81
N GLY A 150 14.34 17.06 -6.84
CA GLY A 150 14.55 15.62 -7.00
C GLY A 150 15.92 15.21 -7.57
N ARG A 151 16.88 16.14 -7.75
CA ARG A 151 18.17 15.84 -8.39
C ARG A 151 19.06 14.86 -7.62
N ARG A 152 18.92 14.78 -6.28
CA ARG A 152 19.68 13.83 -5.46
C ARG A 152 19.16 12.41 -5.67
N HIS A 153 20.08 11.48 -5.99
CA HIS A 153 19.77 10.08 -6.29
C HIS A 153 18.79 9.88 -7.47
N ARG A 154 18.73 10.83 -8.40
CA ARG A 154 17.88 10.72 -9.59
C ARG A 154 18.24 9.49 -10.42
N ILE A 155 17.23 8.68 -10.75
CA ILE A 155 17.32 7.53 -11.65
C ILE A 155 16.28 7.60 -12.79
N MET A 156 15.43 8.63 -12.79
CA MET A 156 14.39 8.85 -13.81
C MET A 156 14.75 10.02 -14.74
N PRO A 157 14.21 10.04 -15.97
CA PRO A 157 14.41 11.14 -16.91
C PRO A 157 13.93 12.49 -16.37
N ARG A 158 14.30 13.57 -17.06
CA ARG A 158 13.75 14.91 -16.81
C ARG A 158 12.38 15.03 -17.46
N HIS A 159 11.59 16.04 -17.03
CA HIS A 159 10.35 16.41 -17.69
C HIS A 159 10.56 16.82 -19.14
N GLY A 160 9.49 16.76 -19.91
CA GLY A 160 9.48 17.15 -21.32
C GLY A 160 8.11 17.66 -21.75
N ILE A 161 8.08 18.42 -22.84
CA ILE A 161 6.89 19.07 -23.39
C ILE A 161 6.55 18.45 -24.74
N ALA A 162 5.26 18.24 -25.00
CA ALA A 162 4.72 17.92 -26.32
C ALA A 162 3.66 18.96 -26.69
N LEU A 163 3.90 19.67 -27.79
CA LEU A 163 2.95 20.64 -28.35
C LEU A 163 1.81 19.92 -29.05
N ARG A 164 0.74 20.65 -29.41
CA ARG A 164 -0.55 20.15 -29.91
C ARG A 164 -0.42 19.05 -30.96
N ALA A 165 0.42 19.19 -31.96
CA ALA A 165 0.58 18.20 -33.03
C ALA A 165 1.13 16.86 -32.50
N THR A 166 2.13 16.91 -31.61
CA THR A 166 2.72 15.72 -30.99
C THR A 166 1.76 15.09 -29.98
N THR A 167 1.09 15.92 -29.16
CA THR A 167 0.05 15.47 -28.23
C THR A 167 -1.05 14.70 -28.95
N ARG A 168 -1.56 15.23 -30.08
CA ARG A 168 -2.61 14.59 -30.87
C ARG A 168 -2.20 13.26 -31.50
N ARG A 169 -0.95 13.16 -31.93
CA ARG A 169 -0.43 11.89 -32.46
C ARG A 169 -0.32 10.83 -31.37
N ARG A 170 0.08 11.24 -30.17
CA ARG A 170 0.30 10.30 -29.04
C ARG A 170 -0.99 9.93 -28.34
N PHE A 171 -1.88 10.89 -28.14
CA PHE A 171 -3.15 10.73 -27.42
C PHE A 171 -4.33 11.20 -28.30
N PRO A 172 -4.68 10.45 -29.38
CA PRO A 172 -5.66 10.90 -30.36
C PRO A 172 -7.08 11.06 -29.79
N ALA A 173 -7.46 10.29 -28.76
CA ALA A 173 -8.76 10.38 -28.10
C ALA A 173 -8.83 11.46 -26.99
N MET A 174 -7.71 12.14 -26.69
CA MET A 174 -7.70 13.21 -25.69
C MET A 174 -8.54 14.41 -26.14
N ALA A 175 -9.22 15.07 -25.19
CA ALA A 175 -10.15 16.18 -25.43
C ALA A 175 -9.57 17.25 -26.38
N PRO A 176 -10.38 17.76 -27.35
CA PRO A 176 -9.94 18.78 -28.31
C PRO A 176 -9.39 20.06 -27.70
N SER A 177 -9.79 20.40 -26.51
CA SER A 177 -9.34 21.57 -25.73
C SER A 177 -7.87 21.49 -25.29
N VAL A 178 -7.26 20.31 -25.28
CA VAL A 178 -5.85 20.14 -24.89
C VAL A 178 -4.94 20.68 -25.99
N VAL A 179 -4.12 21.70 -25.64
CA VAL A 179 -3.21 22.40 -26.57
C VAL A 179 -1.76 21.90 -26.47
N ALA A 180 -1.39 21.29 -25.33
CA ALA A 180 -0.07 20.73 -25.09
C ALA A 180 -0.16 19.69 -23.96
N THR A 181 0.89 18.89 -23.80
CA THR A 181 1.09 18.03 -22.64
C THR A 181 2.49 18.20 -22.08
N SER A 182 2.62 18.19 -20.75
CA SER A 182 3.91 18.10 -20.08
C SER A 182 4.02 16.72 -19.45
N THR A 183 5.14 16.05 -19.66
CA THR A 183 5.42 14.72 -19.08
C THR A 183 6.52 14.84 -18.05
N TYR A 184 6.27 14.39 -16.83
CA TYR A 184 7.27 14.23 -15.78
C TYR A 184 7.26 12.78 -15.26
N TYR A 185 8.10 12.46 -14.30
CA TYR A 185 8.24 11.08 -13.83
C TYR A 185 8.02 10.99 -12.33
N ASP A 186 7.05 10.18 -11.97
CA ASP A 186 6.86 9.65 -10.62
C ASP A 186 7.06 8.14 -10.62
N ALA A 187 6.67 7.46 -9.55
CA ALA A 187 6.70 6.01 -9.48
C ALA A 187 5.37 5.47 -8.98
N ARG A 188 5.15 4.17 -9.20
CA ARG A 188 4.02 3.43 -8.64
C ARG A 188 4.50 2.19 -7.90
N VAL A 189 3.76 1.79 -6.89
CA VAL A 189 3.87 0.46 -6.29
C VAL A 189 2.90 -0.48 -7.00
N THR A 190 3.41 -1.58 -7.55
CA THR A 190 2.57 -2.56 -8.26
C THR A 190 1.74 -3.39 -7.28
N GLN A 191 2.35 -3.83 -6.19
CA GLN A 191 1.74 -4.64 -5.15
C GLN A 191 2.07 -4.01 -3.79
N ALA A 192 1.19 -3.14 -3.30
CA ALA A 192 1.35 -2.41 -2.05
C ALA A 192 1.38 -3.37 -0.85
N GLU A 193 0.50 -4.35 -0.89
CA GLU A 193 0.33 -5.36 0.15
C GLU A 193 1.58 -6.25 0.28
N ARG A 194 2.18 -6.61 -0.84
CA ARG A 194 3.44 -7.38 -0.90
C ARG A 194 4.60 -6.60 -0.29
N LEU A 195 4.72 -5.29 -0.58
CA LEU A 195 5.79 -4.47 -0.02
C LEU A 195 5.72 -4.41 1.51
N VAL A 196 4.51 -4.27 2.08
CA VAL A 196 4.31 -4.28 3.53
C VAL A 196 4.68 -5.63 4.13
N LEU A 197 4.24 -6.73 3.51
CA LEU A 197 4.60 -8.07 3.94
C LEU A 197 6.12 -8.30 3.91
N GLU A 198 6.80 -7.87 2.85
CA GLU A 198 8.26 -8.01 2.75
C GLU A 198 9.00 -7.20 3.82
N LEU A 199 8.47 -6.05 4.24
CA LEU A 199 9.03 -5.30 5.38
C LEU A 199 8.90 -6.09 6.68
N VAL A 200 7.76 -6.74 6.91
CA VAL A 200 7.54 -7.59 8.09
C VAL A 200 8.48 -8.79 8.08
N MET A 201 8.53 -9.51 6.95
CA MET A 201 9.41 -10.68 6.80
C MET A 201 10.91 -10.33 6.91
N ASP A 202 11.32 -9.19 6.35
CA ASP A 202 12.70 -8.68 6.50
C ASP A 202 13.04 -8.41 7.96
N GLY A 203 12.09 -7.86 8.74
CA GLY A 203 12.27 -7.60 10.16
C GLY A 203 12.48 -8.88 10.96
N GLU A 204 11.62 -9.88 10.77
CA GLU A 204 11.77 -11.20 11.43
C GLU A 204 13.08 -11.90 11.03
N ALA A 205 13.46 -11.79 9.75
CA ALA A 205 14.71 -12.37 9.27
C ALA A 205 15.97 -11.66 9.79
N ALA A 206 15.88 -10.35 10.08
CA ALA A 206 17.00 -9.54 10.56
C ALA A 206 17.31 -9.76 12.05
N ASN A 207 16.32 -10.14 12.84
CA ASN A 207 16.47 -10.29 14.28
C ASN A 207 15.56 -11.41 14.83
N PRO A 208 16.08 -12.49 15.41
CA PRO A 208 15.29 -13.59 15.95
C PRO A 208 14.40 -13.19 17.14
N ASP A 209 14.65 -12.04 17.77
CA ASP A 209 13.82 -11.49 18.82
C ASP A 209 12.76 -10.49 18.34
N ALA A 210 12.78 -10.10 17.05
CA ALA A 210 11.70 -9.39 16.41
C ALA A 210 10.61 -10.37 15.96
N ARG A 211 9.36 -10.11 16.35
CA ARG A 211 8.23 -11.02 16.12
C ARG A 211 7.05 -10.28 15.51
N ALA A 212 6.31 -10.98 14.67
CA ALA A 212 5.17 -10.42 13.99
C ALA A 212 3.95 -11.36 14.12
N LEU A 213 2.81 -10.81 14.55
CA LEU A 213 1.55 -11.53 14.70
C LEU A 213 0.41 -10.73 14.05
N ASN A 214 -0.08 -11.21 12.92
CA ASN A 214 -1.34 -10.74 12.35
C ASN A 214 -2.52 -11.34 13.15
N TYR A 215 -3.73 -10.80 12.99
CA TYR A 215 -4.94 -11.22 13.72
C TYR A 215 -4.78 -11.16 15.24
N MET A 216 -4.01 -10.19 15.73
CA MET A 216 -3.77 -9.94 17.15
C MET A 216 -4.24 -8.54 17.51
N ALA A 217 -5.36 -8.42 18.21
CA ALA A 217 -5.98 -7.15 18.56
C ALA A 217 -5.56 -6.66 19.94
N VAL A 218 -5.29 -5.36 20.07
CA VAL A 218 -5.20 -4.68 21.36
C VAL A 218 -6.60 -4.46 21.91
N THR A 219 -6.86 -4.90 23.14
CA THR A 219 -8.19 -4.79 23.77
C THR A 219 -8.20 -3.96 25.04
N GLY A 220 -7.03 -3.65 25.61
CA GLY A 220 -6.94 -2.84 26.82
C GLY A 220 -5.57 -2.93 27.47
N THR A 221 -5.56 -2.54 28.75
CA THR A 221 -4.38 -2.60 29.61
C THR A 221 -4.70 -3.40 30.89
N SER A 222 -3.74 -4.14 31.39
CA SER A 222 -3.87 -4.89 32.64
C SER A 222 -2.54 -4.91 33.39
N GLY A 223 -2.57 -4.55 34.66
CA GLY A 223 -1.37 -4.55 35.51
C GLY A 223 -0.21 -3.71 34.94
N GLY A 224 -0.50 -2.62 34.23
CA GLY A 224 0.50 -1.75 33.56
C GLY A 224 1.04 -2.29 32.24
N GLY A 225 0.61 -3.48 31.79
CA GLY A 225 0.91 -4.05 30.48
C GLY A 225 -0.23 -3.86 29.48
N VAL A 226 0.00 -4.25 28.23
CA VAL A 226 -0.97 -4.20 27.12
C VAL A 226 -1.58 -5.59 26.90
N THR A 227 -2.90 -5.66 26.88
CA THR A 227 -3.66 -6.90 26.66
C THR A 227 -3.93 -7.08 25.17
N LEU A 228 -3.53 -8.23 24.65
CA LEU A 228 -3.69 -8.67 23.26
C LEU A 228 -4.63 -9.88 23.21
N VAL A 229 -5.53 -9.90 22.23
CA VAL A 229 -6.42 -11.04 21.97
C VAL A 229 -6.16 -11.59 20.57
N ASP A 230 -5.85 -12.86 20.47
CA ASP A 230 -5.74 -13.59 19.21
C ASP A 230 -7.13 -13.80 18.60
N GLN A 231 -7.38 -13.16 17.47
CA GLN A 231 -8.66 -13.23 16.76
C GLN A 231 -8.90 -14.61 16.10
N VAL A 232 -7.87 -15.47 16.03
CA VAL A 232 -7.95 -16.82 15.46
C VAL A 232 -8.38 -17.84 16.53
N THR A 233 -7.78 -17.77 17.72
CA THR A 233 -8.01 -18.75 18.79
C THR A 233 -8.88 -18.20 19.93
N GLY A 234 -9.01 -16.89 20.07
CA GLY A 234 -9.62 -16.22 21.23
C GLY A 234 -8.71 -16.13 22.45
N ASP A 235 -7.48 -16.61 22.36
CA ASP A 235 -6.52 -16.58 23.45
C ASP A 235 -6.10 -15.14 23.80
N THR A 236 -5.89 -14.88 25.08
CA THR A 236 -5.46 -13.58 25.59
C THR A 236 -4.03 -13.65 26.12
N VAL A 237 -3.23 -12.64 25.78
CA VAL A 237 -1.85 -12.48 26.26
C VAL A 237 -1.66 -11.04 26.73
N THR A 238 -0.97 -10.84 27.86
CA THR A 238 -0.55 -9.51 28.32
C THR A 238 0.96 -9.35 28.15
N VAL A 239 1.37 -8.32 27.40
CA VAL A 239 2.77 -7.95 27.20
C VAL A 239 3.11 -6.68 27.95
N LYS A 240 4.36 -6.55 28.39
CA LYS A 240 4.88 -5.43 29.16
C LYS A 240 5.97 -4.71 28.36
N PRO A 241 5.59 -3.78 27.47
CA PRO A 241 6.55 -3.05 26.67
C PRO A 241 7.24 -1.93 27.46
N ARG A 242 8.47 -1.59 27.07
CA ARG A 242 9.14 -0.37 27.55
C ARG A 242 8.70 0.87 26.78
N ILE A 243 8.19 0.71 25.57
CA ILE A 243 7.58 1.74 24.73
C ILE A 243 6.53 1.12 23.80
N VAL A 244 5.45 1.84 23.56
CA VAL A 244 4.40 1.49 22.60
C VAL A 244 4.43 2.44 21.41
N ILE A 245 4.37 1.90 20.19
CA ILE A 245 4.22 2.65 18.94
C ILE A 245 2.84 2.33 18.36
N ASN A 246 1.94 3.31 18.43
CA ASN A 246 0.60 3.20 17.85
C ASN A 246 0.65 3.65 16.38
N ALA A 247 0.76 2.69 15.47
CA ALA A 247 0.79 2.84 14.02
C ALA A 247 -0.53 2.39 13.36
N ALA A 248 -1.65 2.39 14.11
CA ALA A 248 -2.92 1.84 13.69
C ALA A 248 -3.66 2.70 12.63
N GLY A 249 -3.02 3.73 12.08
CA GLY A 249 -3.59 4.55 11.01
C GLY A 249 -4.92 5.19 11.39
N PRO A 250 -6.03 4.94 10.66
CA PRO A 250 -7.34 5.52 11.01
C PRO A 250 -7.91 5.04 12.36
N TRP A 251 -7.37 3.97 12.93
CA TRP A 251 -7.78 3.41 14.23
C TRP A 251 -6.93 3.88 15.40
N ILE A 252 -6.00 4.84 15.21
CA ILE A 252 -5.10 5.34 16.26
C ILE A 252 -5.88 5.75 17.51
N ASP A 253 -6.97 6.51 17.36
CA ASP A 253 -7.75 7.02 18.49
C ASP A 253 -8.47 5.90 19.25
N ARG A 254 -8.94 4.86 18.54
CA ARG A 254 -9.55 3.67 19.18
C ARG A 254 -8.52 2.85 19.96
N VAL A 255 -7.30 2.71 19.44
CA VAL A 255 -6.20 2.06 20.17
C VAL A 255 -5.83 2.89 21.40
N ASN A 256 -5.76 4.21 21.29
CA ASN A 256 -5.53 5.10 22.42
C ASN A 256 -6.64 4.99 23.48
N GLN A 257 -7.90 4.91 23.06
CA GLN A 257 -9.04 4.67 23.98
C GLN A 257 -8.92 3.32 24.70
N ALA A 258 -8.48 2.26 23.99
CA ALA A 258 -8.21 0.96 24.62
C ALA A 258 -7.07 1.03 25.65
N PHE A 259 -6.14 1.94 25.49
CA PHE A 259 -5.11 2.25 26.50
C PHE A 259 -5.62 3.13 27.67
N GLY A 260 -6.85 3.64 27.58
CA GLY A 260 -7.39 4.61 28.55
C GLY A 260 -6.90 6.05 28.32
N LEU A 261 -6.45 6.36 27.10
CA LEU A 261 -6.04 7.71 26.70
C LEU A 261 -7.21 8.42 26.00
N ASP A 262 -7.63 9.55 26.55
CA ASP A 262 -8.67 10.40 25.95
C ASP A 262 -8.01 11.44 25.03
N ARG A 263 -7.70 11.02 23.81
CA ARG A 263 -7.06 11.83 22.77
C ARG A 263 -7.72 11.60 21.42
N THR A 264 -7.92 12.67 20.65
CA THR A 264 -8.38 12.62 19.27
C THR A 264 -7.33 13.24 18.37
N TYR A 265 -6.66 12.39 17.59
CA TYR A 265 -5.60 12.78 16.66
C TYR A 265 -6.06 12.78 15.22
N ILE A 266 -7.05 11.95 14.87
CA ILE A 266 -7.41 11.66 13.49
C ILE A 266 -8.73 12.31 13.08
N GLY A 267 -8.67 13.05 11.94
CA GLY A 267 -9.84 13.47 11.18
C GLY A 267 -9.77 12.86 9.79
N GLY A 268 -10.61 11.85 9.52
CA GLY A 268 -10.49 11.02 8.33
C GLY A 268 -11.05 11.63 7.05
N THR A 269 -10.43 11.29 5.89
CA THR A 269 -11.05 11.46 4.57
C THR A 269 -11.02 10.16 3.79
N LYS A 270 -12.16 9.77 3.22
CA LYS A 270 -12.31 8.60 2.35
C LYS A 270 -11.78 8.92 0.95
N GLY A 271 -11.00 8.00 0.38
CA GLY A 271 -10.59 8.05 -1.02
C GLY A 271 -10.89 6.74 -1.72
N GLY A 272 -11.77 6.80 -2.73
CA GLY A 272 -12.16 5.67 -3.56
C GLY A 272 -11.31 5.54 -4.82
N HIS A 273 -11.21 4.31 -5.36
CA HIS A 273 -10.52 3.97 -6.60
C HIS A 273 -11.25 2.87 -7.35
N LEU A 274 -11.10 2.87 -8.68
CA LEU A 274 -11.64 1.86 -9.58
C LEU A 274 -10.52 1.20 -10.39
N VAL A 275 -10.67 -0.10 -10.67
CA VAL A 275 -9.94 -0.79 -11.73
C VAL A 275 -10.96 -1.14 -12.82
N VAL A 276 -10.72 -0.63 -14.02
CA VAL A 276 -11.66 -0.69 -15.15
C VAL A 276 -11.06 -1.49 -16.30
N ASP A 277 -11.78 -2.47 -16.79
CA ASP A 277 -11.42 -3.26 -17.95
C ASP A 277 -11.94 -2.58 -19.23
N ASN A 278 -11.14 -1.69 -19.77
CA ASN A 278 -11.41 -1.02 -21.02
C ASN A 278 -10.12 -0.97 -21.87
N PRO A 279 -9.97 -1.88 -22.85
CA PRO A 279 -8.77 -1.97 -23.68
C PRO A 279 -8.48 -0.70 -24.49
N ASP A 280 -9.52 0.05 -24.88
CA ASP A 280 -9.36 1.29 -25.61
C ASP A 280 -8.75 2.38 -24.75
N LEU A 281 -9.22 2.51 -23.50
CA LEU A 281 -8.62 3.41 -22.52
C LEU A 281 -7.16 3.04 -22.26
N VAL A 282 -6.86 1.75 -22.01
CA VAL A 282 -5.49 1.28 -21.76
C VAL A 282 -4.57 1.63 -22.94
N ARG A 283 -5.04 1.45 -24.17
CA ARG A 283 -4.31 1.82 -25.38
C ARG A 283 -4.04 3.32 -25.46
N GLN A 284 -5.06 4.16 -25.14
CA GLN A 284 -4.92 5.62 -25.14
C GLN A 284 -3.96 6.14 -24.05
N LEU A 285 -3.82 5.42 -22.95
CA LEU A 285 -2.87 5.79 -21.89
C LEU A 285 -1.40 5.58 -22.31
N ASP A 286 -1.11 4.73 -23.29
CA ASP A 286 0.22 4.49 -23.86
C ASP A 286 1.31 4.32 -22.78
N GLY A 287 1.01 3.55 -21.71
CA GLY A 287 1.92 3.32 -20.59
C GLY A 287 2.05 4.49 -19.60
N HIS A 288 1.35 5.60 -19.80
CA HIS A 288 1.44 6.82 -18.98
C HIS A 288 0.31 6.92 -17.98
N MET A 289 0.56 7.63 -16.90
CA MET A 289 -0.49 8.20 -16.07
C MET A 289 -0.93 9.55 -16.66
N ILE A 290 -2.22 9.75 -16.79
CA ILE A 290 -2.79 11.07 -17.04
C ILE A 290 -3.20 11.65 -15.70
N TYR A 291 -2.63 12.80 -15.35
CA TYR A 291 -2.86 13.51 -14.09
C TYR A 291 -3.49 14.86 -14.40
N PHE A 292 -4.75 15.04 -14.03
CA PHE A 292 -5.55 16.18 -14.48
C PHE A 292 -6.46 16.74 -13.40
N GLY A 293 -6.78 18.01 -13.50
CA GLY A 293 -7.83 18.66 -12.72
C GLY A 293 -9.16 18.49 -13.42
N SER A 294 -10.20 18.12 -12.68
CA SER A 294 -11.57 18.10 -13.18
C SER A 294 -12.22 19.47 -13.11
N SER A 295 -13.41 19.59 -13.71
CA SER A 295 -14.20 20.82 -13.73
C SER A 295 -14.57 21.34 -12.35
N ASP A 296 -14.65 20.48 -11.32
CA ASP A 296 -14.89 20.85 -9.92
C ASP A 296 -13.61 21.26 -9.14
N GLY A 297 -12.44 21.28 -9.80
CA GLY A 297 -11.16 21.67 -9.22
C GLY A 297 -10.42 20.56 -8.47
N ARG A 298 -10.97 19.34 -8.43
CA ARG A 298 -10.29 18.18 -7.84
C ARG A 298 -9.29 17.58 -8.82
N ILE A 299 -8.30 16.87 -8.29
CA ILE A 299 -7.31 16.17 -9.09
C ILE A 299 -7.68 14.71 -9.22
N CYS A 300 -7.72 14.23 -10.45
CA CYS A 300 -7.89 12.85 -10.81
C CYS A 300 -6.66 12.29 -11.52
N LEU A 301 -6.54 10.98 -11.49
CA LEU A 301 -5.50 10.23 -12.19
C LEU A 301 -6.10 8.99 -12.84
N VAL A 302 -5.52 8.61 -13.96
CA VAL A 302 -5.80 7.33 -14.62
C VAL A 302 -4.53 6.80 -15.25
N TYR A 303 -4.23 5.50 -15.03
CA TYR A 303 -3.02 4.88 -15.57
C TYR A 303 -3.18 3.35 -15.76
N PRO A 304 -2.35 2.74 -16.63
CA PRO A 304 -2.40 1.29 -16.85
C PRO A 304 -1.98 0.50 -15.61
N PHE A 305 -2.81 -0.50 -15.23
CA PHE A 305 -2.61 -1.31 -14.05
C PHE A 305 -3.07 -2.75 -14.29
N PHE A 306 -2.14 -3.72 -14.30
CA PHE A 306 -2.40 -5.14 -14.62
C PHE A 306 -3.21 -5.36 -15.91
N GLY A 307 -2.85 -4.66 -16.99
CA GLY A 307 -3.54 -4.75 -18.29
C GLY A 307 -4.89 -4.02 -18.33
N LYS A 308 -5.30 -3.37 -17.27
CA LYS A 308 -6.52 -2.59 -17.09
C LYS A 308 -6.17 -1.12 -16.80
N ALA A 309 -7.15 -0.29 -16.46
CA ALA A 309 -6.93 1.09 -16.04
C ALA A 309 -7.33 1.30 -14.58
N LEU A 310 -6.40 1.85 -13.77
CA LEU A 310 -6.71 2.32 -12.42
C LEU A 310 -7.10 3.78 -12.49
N ILE A 311 -8.26 4.13 -11.89
CA ILE A 311 -8.82 5.49 -11.82
C ILE A 311 -8.92 5.89 -10.35
N GLY A 312 -8.55 7.12 -10.00
CA GLY A 312 -8.66 7.68 -8.66
C GLY A 312 -8.43 9.18 -8.63
N SER A 313 -8.73 9.84 -7.52
CA SER A 313 -9.42 9.36 -6.34
C SER A 313 -10.48 10.36 -5.89
N THR A 314 -11.44 9.89 -5.12
CA THR A 314 -12.35 10.75 -4.35
C THR A 314 -11.66 11.31 -3.10
N ASP A 315 -12.27 12.32 -2.46
CA ASP A 315 -11.83 12.89 -1.18
C ASP A 315 -13.05 13.36 -0.41
N ILE A 316 -13.60 12.50 0.46
CA ILE A 316 -14.87 12.69 1.15
C ILE A 316 -14.61 12.58 2.65
N LYS A 317 -15.13 13.51 3.48
CA LYS A 317 -15.02 13.39 4.94
C LYS A 317 -15.67 12.09 5.41
N ALA A 318 -14.95 11.31 6.22
CA ALA A 318 -15.45 10.06 6.78
C ALA A 318 -14.71 9.72 8.07
N ASP A 319 -15.48 9.41 9.12
CA ASP A 319 -14.95 9.23 10.47
C ASP A 319 -14.93 7.76 10.93
N VAL A 320 -15.62 6.85 10.21
CA VAL A 320 -15.71 5.43 10.57
C VAL A 320 -14.82 4.60 9.64
N PRO A 321 -13.69 4.04 10.15
CA PRO A 321 -12.74 3.32 9.31
C PRO A 321 -13.11 1.87 8.99
N ASP A 322 -14.08 1.26 9.67
CA ASP A 322 -14.37 -0.17 9.50
C ASP A 322 -15.26 -0.48 8.29
N ASP A 323 -16.17 0.43 7.92
CA ASP A 323 -17.21 0.20 6.87
C ASP A 323 -16.96 1.06 5.61
N VAL A 324 -15.72 1.18 5.21
CA VAL A 324 -15.34 2.03 4.07
C VAL A 324 -15.45 1.26 2.77
N VAL A 325 -16.32 1.73 1.89
CA VAL A 325 -16.51 1.21 0.54
C VAL A 325 -16.48 2.35 -0.49
N CYS A 326 -16.08 2.05 -1.71
CA CYS A 326 -16.25 2.93 -2.86
C CYS A 326 -17.65 2.65 -3.42
N ASP A 327 -18.58 3.60 -3.22
CA ASP A 327 -19.98 3.45 -3.63
C ASP A 327 -20.20 3.80 -5.12
N ASP A 328 -21.43 3.65 -5.58
CA ASP A 328 -21.80 3.86 -6.98
C ASP A 328 -21.70 5.33 -7.39
N ALA A 329 -22.00 6.26 -6.48
CA ALA A 329 -21.88 7.69 -6.77
C ALA A 329 -20.40 8.08 -6.96
N GLU A 330 -19.49 7.52 -6.17
CA GLU A 330 -18.05 7.70 -6.36
C GLU A 330 -17.57 7.07 -7.67
N ALA A 331 -18.12 5.91 -8.04
CA ALA A 331 -17.78 5.24 -9.29
C ALA A 331 -18.20 6.10 -10.50
N ASP A 332 -19.43 6.59 -10.52
CA ASP A 332 -19.93 7.48 -11.59
C ASP A 332 -19.12 8.77 -11.70
N TYR A 333 -18.80 9.36 -10.55
CA TYR A 333 -17.97 10.55 -10.47
C TYR A 333 -16.60 10.32 -11.12
N MET A 334 -15.90 9.24 -10.75
CA MET A 334 -14.58 8.92 -11.29
C MET A 334 -14.63 8.58 -12.79
N LEU A 335 -15.62 7.82 -13.25
CA LEU A 335 -15.83 7.58 -14.67
C LEU A 335 -16.13 8.88 -15.43
N GLY A 336 -16.94 9.77 -14.84
CA GLY A 336 -17.24 11.10 -15.38
C GLY A 336 -16.01 11.95 -15.57
N MET A 337 -15.12 12.00 -14.58
CA MET A 337 -13.87 12.75 -14.67
C MET A 337 -12.97 12.25 -15.81
N VAL A 338 -12.86 10.94 -16.04
CA VAL A 338 -12.06 10.41 -17.15
C VAL A 338 -12.69 10.76 -18.50
N ARG A 339 -14.03 10.82 -18.60
CA ARG A 339 -14.73 11.27 -19.82
C ARG A 339 -14.44 12.74 -20.15
N GLU A 340 -14.15 13.62 -19.17
CA GLU A 340 -13.72 14.99 -19.46
C GLU A 340 -12.41 15.03 -20.26
N VAL A 341 -11.50 14.11 -20.00
CA VAL A 341 -10.20 14.02 -20.69
C VAL A 341 -10.26 13.19 -21.96
N PHE A 342 -11.10 12.15 -21.98
CA PHE A 342 -11.29 11.24 -23.12
C PHE A 342 -12.78 11.15 -23.51
N PRO A 343 -13.38 12.22 -24.08
CA PRO A 343 -14.82 12.31 -24.28
C PRO A 343 -15.38 11.30 -25.31
N GLY A 344 -14.52 10.75 -26.16
CA GLY A 344 -14.91 9.74 -27.16
C GLY A 344 -14.85 8.30 -26.68
N LEU A 345 -14.41 8.03 -25.43
CA LEU A 345 -14.32 6.67 -24.93
C LEU A 345 -15.58 6.27 -24.14
N PRO A 346 -16.23 5.15 -24.51
CA PRO A 346 -17.34 4.61 -23.73
C PRO A 346 -16.81 4.01 -22.42
N LEU A 347 -17.10 4.68 -21.30
CA LEU A 347 -16.77 4.21 -19.97
C LEU A 347 -18.06 3.96 -19.19
N THR A 348 -18.28 2.73 -18.75
CA THR A 348 -19.52 2.29 -18.11
C THR A 348 -19.21 1.51 -16.83
N ARG A 349 -20.18 1.40 -15.90
CA ARG A 349 -19.98 0.68 -14.64
C ARG A 349 -19.71 -0.81 -14.82
N ASP A 350 -20.26 -1.44 -15.86
CA ASP A 350 -20.06 -2.86 -16.16
C ASP A 350 -18.61 -3.22 -16.51
N GLN A 351 -17.79 -2.23 -16.83
CA GLN A 351 -16.36 -2.40 -17.04
C GLN A 351 -15.54 -2.37 -15.73
N ILE A 352 -16.15 -2.03 -14.59
CA ILE A 352 -15.45 -2.01 -13.30
C ILE A 352 -15.25 -3.45 -12.84
N VAL A 353 -14.00 -3.87 -12.69
CA VAL A 353 -13.63 -5.23 -12.24
C VAL A 353 -13.17 -5.26 -10.79
N TYR A 354 -12.84 -4.12 -10.20
CA TYR A 354 -12.47 -3.98 -8.80
C TYR A 354 -12.65 -2.55 -8.34
N ARG A 355 -13.22 -2.36 -7.16
CA ARG A 355 -13.31 -1.06 -6.50
C ARG A 355 -12.82 -1.17 -5.06
N TYR A 356 -12.21 -0.11 -4.57
CA TYR A 356 -11.73 -0.06 -3.20
C TYR A 356 -11.67 1.36 -2.67
N ALA A 357 -11.78 1.49 -1.34
CA ALA A 357 -11.63 2.76 -0.66
C ALA A 357 -10.86 2.59 0.66
N GLY A 358 -10.28 3.68 1.12
CA GLY A 358 -9.62 3.73 2.42
C GLY A 358 -9.70 5.12 3.04
N ILE A 359 -9.62 5.17 4.38
CA ILE A 359 -9.56 6.44 5.11
C ILE A 359 -8.12 6.87 5.27
N ARG A 360 -7.82 8.08 4.82
CA ARG A 360 -6.53 8.72 5.06
C ARG A 360 -6.48 9.19 6.51
N PRO A 361 -5.49 8.76 7.31
CA PRO A 361 -5.37 9.15 8.71
C PRO A 361 -4.76 10.56 8.83
N LEU A 362 -5.49 11.57 8.31
CA LEU A 362 -5.06 12.95 8.39
C LEU A 362 -5.23 13.50 9.81
N PRO A 363 -4.42 14.48 10.23
CA PRO A 363 -4.63 15.15 11.51
C PRO A 363 -6.04 15.73 11.63
N ALA A 364 -6.63 15.64 12.81
CA ALA A 364 -7.88 16.31 13.11
C ALA A 364 -7.72 17.83 12.89
N ALA A 365 -8.45 18.39 11.94
CA ALA A 365 -8.42 19.80 11.60
C ALA A 365 -9.82 20.34 11.32
N GLN A 366 -10.10 21.54 11.82
CA GLN A 366 -11.35 22.26 11.54
C GLN A 366 -11.20 23.08 10.24
N VAL A 367 -11.03 22.40 9.10
CA VAL A 367 -10.98 23.03 7.77
C VAL A 367 -12.16 22.55 6.92
N GLU A 368 -12.69 23.43 6.08
CA GLU A 368 -13.81 23.11 5.18
C GLU A 368 -13.35 22.23 4.01
N ASP A 369 -12.19 22.51 3.43
CA ASP A 369 -11.61 21.74 2.31
C ASP A 369 -10.58 20.72 2.81
N PRO A 370 -10.86 19.39 2.70
CA PRO A 370 -9.88 18.35 3.03
C PRO A 370 -8.55 18.46 2.28
N GLY A 371 -8.55 19.14 1.13
CA GLY A 371 -7.35 19.38 0.34
C GLY A 371 -6.33 20.34 0.96
N GLU A 372 -6.75 21.13 1.97
CA GLU A 372 -5.88 22.07 2.70
C GLU A 372 -5.19 21.44 3.92
N ILE A 373 -5.61 20.24 4.35
CA ILE A 373 -4.98 19.54 5.48
C ILE A 373 -3.57 19.13 5.08
N SER A 374 -2.57 19.49 5.90
CA SER A 374 -1.18 19.07 5.69
C SER A 374 -1.07 17.55 5.63
N ARG A 375 -0.29 17.06 4.68
CA ARG A 375 -0.01 15.64 4.49
C ARG A 375 1.35 15.24 5.07
N ASP A 376 1.98 16.12 5.80
CA ASP A 376 3.18 15.80 6.57
C ASP A 376 2.81 14.89 7.75
N HIS A 377 3.77 14.14 8.25
CA HIS A 377 3.57 13.29 9.41
C HIS A 377 3.87 14.05 10.70
N SER A 378 3.28 13.58 11.78
CA SER A 378 3.61 14.00 13.14
C SER A 378 3.53 12.82 14.11
N VAL A 379 4.18 12.94 15.27
CA VAL A 379 4.19 11.91 16.31
C VAL A 379 3.58 12.47 17.58
N GLY A 380 2.36 11.97 17.91
CA GLY A 380 1.72 12.24 19.20
C GLY A 380 2.47 11.51 20.32
N ARG A 381 2.58 12.16 21.48
CA ARG A 381 3.28 11.60 22.64
C ARG A 381 2.38 11.58 23.84
N ASP A 382 2.14 10.39 24.35
CA ASP A 382 1.35 10.11 25.55
C ASP A 382 2.09 9.13 26.45
N THR A 383 1.46 8.74 27.55
CA THR A 383 2.01 7.79 28.52
C THR A 383 0.97 6.74 28.84
N LEU A 384 1.35 5.46 28.82
CA LEU A 384 0.47 4.34 29.14
C LEU A 384 0.04 4.44 30.62
N PRO A 385 -1.27 4.57 30.91
CA PRO A 385 -1.76 4.69 32.27
C PRO A 385 -1.37 3.51 33.15
N GLY A 386 -1.00 3.77 34.38
CA GLY A 386 -0.63 2.73 35.37
C GLY A 386 0.71 2.02 35.15
N SER A 387 1.44 2.35 34.09
CA SER A 387 2.69 1.66 33.74
C SER A 387 3.88 1.99 34.64
N ALA A 388 3.88 3.14 35.30
CA ALA A 388 4.97 3.56 36.18
C ALA A 388 5.20 2.59 37.38
N ALA A 389 4.16 1.91 37.86
CA ALA A 389 4.25 0.93 38.91
C ALA A 389 5.05 -0.34 38.53
N LEU A 390 5.15 -0.64 37.25
CA LEU A 390 5.81 -1.85 36.72
C LEU A 390 7.30 -1.66 36.45
N HIS A 391 7.68 -0.50 35.88
CA HIS A 391 9.03 -0.24 35.36
C HIS A 391 9.77 0.84 36.16
N GLY A 392 9.18 1.37 37.26
CA GLY A 392 9.73 2.54 37.96
C GLY A 392 9.67 3.84 37.17
N SER A 393 9.23 3.77 35.89
CA SER A 393 9.03 4.90 34.99
C SER A 393 7.80 4.67 34.10
N ALA A 394 7.19 5.76 33.67
CA ALA A 394 6.01 5.72 32.78
C ALA A 394 6.39 5.24 31.37
N VAL A 395 5.64 4.31 30.79
CA VAL A 395 5.85 3.78 29.44
C VAL A 395 5.35 4.79 28.39
N PRO A 396 6.20 5.30 27.49
CA PRO A 396 5.78 6.20 26.43
C PRO A 396 4.88 5.50 25.40
N VAL A 397 3.89 6.25 24.88
CA VAL A 397 3.06 5.87 23.73
C VAL A 397 3.30 6.87 22.61
N LEU A 398 3.80 6.42 21.48
CA LEU A 398 4.03 7.22 20.29
C LEU A 398 2.92 6.92 19.27
N SER A 399 2.05 7.89 18.97
CA SER A 399 0.97 7.76 17.97
C SER A 399 1.41 8.37 16.64
N LEU A 400 1.43 7.58 15.56
CA LEU A 400 1.91 7.99 14.24
C LEU A 400 0.78 8.61 13.42
N ILE A 401 0.69 9.93 13.42
CA ILE A 401 -0.39 10.69 12.79
C ILE A 401 0.00 11.05 11.36
N GLY A 402 -0.88 10.79 10.38
CA GLY A 402 -0.60 11.07 8.97
C GLY A 402 0.41 10.08 8.36
N GLY A 403 1.32 10.62 7.56
CA GLY A 403 2.32 9.84 6.84
C GLY A 403 1.84 9.44 5.43
N LYS A 404 2.80 9.22 4.56
CA LYS A 404 2.60 8.85 3.16
C LYS A 404 3.30 7.54 2.84
N TRP A 405 2.76 6.82 1.88
CA TRP A 405 3.45 5.69 1.28
C TRP A 405 4.88 6.02 0.85
N THR A 406 5.09 7.21 0.27
CA THR A 406 6.39 7.62 -0.24
C THR A 406 7.43 7.80 0.86
N THR A 407 7.04 8.35 2.01
CA THR A 407 7.96 8.77 3.08
C THR A 407 7.99 7.84 4.28
N PHE A 408 7.37 6.65 4.20
CA PHE A 408 7.28 5.71 5.33
C PHE A 408 8.65 5.37 5.94
N ARG A 409 9.71 5.24 5.10
CA ARG A 409 11.04 4.92 5.59
C ARG A 409 11.62 6.06 6.44
N ALA A 410 11.44 7.32 6.01
CA ALA A 410 11.91 8.50 6.76
C ALA A 410 11.19 8.58 8.11
N LEU A 411 9.86 8.42 8.14
CA LEU A 411 9.07 8.34 9.36
C LEU A 411 9.54 7.17 10.27
N ALA A 412 9.75 5.99 9.69
CA ALA A 412 10.25 4.83 10.43
C ALA A 412 11.60 5.12 11.10
N THR A 413 12.52 5.81 10.40
CA THR A 413 13.81 6.22 10.96
C THR A 413 13.64 7.16 12.15
N GLU A 414 12.80 8.18 12.03
CA GLU A 414 12.51 9.13 13.11
C GLU A 414 11.93 8.43 14.35
N VAL A 415 10.90 7.60 14.14
CA VAL A 415 10.23 6.88 15.22
C VAL A 415 11.16 5.84 15.86
N THR A 416 11.99 5.17 15.07
CA THR A 416 13.01 4.25 15.59
C THR A 416 14.03 4.98 16.46
N ASP A 417 14.48 6.18 16.06
CA ASP A 417 15.40 6.97 16.89
C ASP A 417 14.77 7.36 18.25
N MET A 418 13.48 7.73 18.24
CA MET A 418 12.74 8.00 19.49
C MET A 418 12.63 6.73 20.35
N ALA A 419 12.36 5.58 19.74
CA ALA A 419 12.25 4.31 20.47
C ALA A 419 13.61 3.86 21.03
N LEU A 420 14.68 3.99 20.25
CA LEU A 420 16.05 3.69 20.70
C LEU A 420 16.45 4.53 21.90
N ALA A 421 16.12 5.82 21.89
CA ALA A 421 16.35 6.70 23.04
C ALA A 421 15.56 6.25 24.29
N ALA A 422 14.31 5.79 24.12
CA ALA A 422 13.48 5.31 25.23
C ALA A 422 13.95 3.97 25.82
N VAL A 423 14.65 3.14 25.03
CA VAL A 423 15.21 1.85 25.50
C VAL A 423 16.71 1.91 25.76
N ASP A 424 17.30 3.11 25.71
CA ASP A 424 18.72 3.38 25.97
C ASP A 424 19.66 2.56 25.05
N ARG A 425 19.40 2.62 23.74
CA ARG A 425 20.23 1.95 22.72
C ARG A 425 20.65 2.91 21.61
N PRO A 426 21.90 2.88 21.14
CA PRO A 426 22.34 3.65 19.99
C PRO A 426 21.84 3.02 18.67
N ARG A 427 21.66 3.85 17.63
CA ARG A 427 21.43 3.36 16.27
C ARG A 427 22.69 2.65 15.75
N ARG A 428 22.51 1.48 15.14
CA ARG A 428 23.60 0.62 14.62
C ARG A 428 23.74 0.68 13.10
N SER A 429 22.62 0.89 12.39
CA SER A 429 22.59 0.83 10.92
C SER A 429 21.69 1.89 10.32
N ASP A 430 22.05 2.38 9.12
CA ASP A 430 21.23 3.26 8.28
C ASP A 430 20.45 2.41 7.26
N THR A 431 19.15 2.63 7.16
CA THR A 431 18.26 1.91 6.25
C THR A 431 18.15 2.53 4.86
N THR A 432 18.83 3.66 4.60
CA THR A 432 18.71 4.43 3.35
C THR A 432 18.93 3.59 2.09
N PHE A 433 19.92 2.69 2.10
CA PHE A 433 20.27 1.85 0.95
C PHE A 433 20.10 0.35 1.20
N VAL A 434 19.29 -0.02 2.18
CA VAL A 434 19.03 -1.42 2.48
C VAL A 434 17.87 -1.94 1.60
N PRO A 435 18.14 -2.87 0.67
CA PRO A 435 17.10 -3.45 -0.18
C PRO A 435 15.97 -4.10 0.62
N ILE A 436 14.75 -4.03 0.10
CA ILE A 436 13.56 -4.60 0.70
C ILE A 436 13.23 -5.91 -0.01
N GLY A 437 13.10 -6.99 0.76
CA GLY A 437 12.65 -8.30 0.30
C GLY A 437 13.35 -8.77 -0.96
N GLY A 438 12.56 -9.04 -2.00
CA GLY A 438 13.02 -9.45 -3.32
C GLY A 438 13.81 -8.41 -4.11
N GLY A 439 13.98 -7.20 -3.57
CA GLY A 439 14.87 -6.18 -4.14
C GLY A 439 16.36 -6.46 -3.93
N ARG A 440 16.71 -7.36 -3.00
CA ARG A 440 18.10 -7.72 -2.72
C ARG A 440 18.71 -8.49 -3.90
N GLY A 441 19.77 -7.92 -4.52
CA GLY A 441 20.39 -8.52 -5.69
C GLY A 441 19.50 -8.58 -6.94
N PHE A 442 18.47 -7.73 -7.01
CA PHE A 442 17.57 -7.71 -8.16
C PHE A 442 18.31 -7.30 -9.45
N PRO A 443 18.11 -8.03 -10.57
CA PRO A 443 18.78 -7.73 -11.83
C PRO A 443 18.25 -6.41 -12.42
N THR A 444 19.14 -5.42 -12.58
CA THR A 444 18.79 -4.06 -12.99
C THR A 444 18.94 -3.79 -14.49
N SER A 445 19.62 -4.67 -15.24
CA SER A 445 19.71 -4.60 -16.70
C SER A 445 18.94 -5.73 -17.37
N ASP A 446 18.53 -5.54 -18.62
CA ASP A 446 17.84 -6.57 -19.40
C ASP A 446 18.70 -7.85 -19.57
N GLU A 447 20.01 -7.69 -19.70
CA GLU A 447 20.94 -8.83 -19.79
C GLU A 447 20.99 -9.61 -18.47
N ALA A 448 21.18 -8.92 -17.34
CA ALA A 448 21.17 -9.53 -16.02
C ALA A 448 19.83 -10.21 -15.72
N ARG A 449 18.70 -9.59 -16.15
CA ARG A 449 17.37 -10.16 -16.01
C ARG A 449 17.23 -11.46 -16.81
N ARG A 450 17.65 -11.48 -18.09
CA ARG A 450 17.62 -12.69 -18.92
C ARG A 450 18.48 -13.80 -18.32
N ALA A 451 19.70 -13.45 -17.87
CA ALA A 451 20.62 -14.41 -17.25
C ALA A 451 20.03 -15.00 -15.96
N TRP A 452 19.44 -14.16 -15.10
CA TRP A 452 18.77 -14.62 -13.87
C TRP A 452 17.60 -15.57 -14.18
N ILE A 453 16.73 -15.20 -15.13
CA ILE A 453 15.58 -16.00 -15.55
C ILE A 453 16.05 -17.35 -16.09
N ALA A 454 17.04 -17.37 -16.99
CA ALA A 454 17.56 -18.62 -17.56
C ALA A 454 18.14 -19.55 -16.49
N ARG A 455 18.93 -19.01 -15.57
CA ARG A 455 19.51 -19.76 -14.45
C ARG A 455 18.43 -20.35 -13.56
N VAL A 456 17.50 -19.54 -13.10
CA VAL A 456 16.44 -19.98 -12.16
C VAL A 456 15.48 -20.95 -12.83
N ALA A 457 15.17 -20.77 -14.11
CA ALA A 457 14.35 -21.70 -14.88
C ALA A 457 15.01 -23.09 -14.96
N ALA A 458 16.31 -23.14 -15.30
CA ALA A 458 17.07 -24.38 -15.38
C ALA A 458 17.19 -25.08 -14.01
N THR A 459 17.55 -24.32 -12.96
CA THR A 459 17.74 -24.88 -11.60
C THR A 459 16.45 -25.44 -11.02
N ASN A 460 15.29 -24.85 -11.37
CA ASN A 460 14.00 -25.23 -10.78
C ASN A 460 13.11 -26.05 -11.74
N ALA A 461 13.60 -26.44 -12.90
CA ALA A 461 12.84 -27.17 -13.92
C ALA A 461 11.48 -26.51 -14.27
N VAL A 462 11.50 -25.18 -14.45
CA VAL A 462 10.32 -24.39 -14.88
C VAL A 462 10.60 -23.69 -16.21
N SER A 463 9.55 -23.24 -16.90
CA SER A 463 9.75 -22.44 -18.12
C SER A 463 10.37 -21.07 -17.82
N PRO A 464 11.15 -20.47 -18.74
CA PRO A 464 11.63 -19.10 -18.61
C PRO A 464 10.51 -18.07 -18.38
N ALA A 465 9.35 -18.26 -19.01
CA ALA A 465 8.16 -17.41 -18.81
C ALA A 465 7.69 -17.48 -17.34
N ARG A 466 7.66 -18.67 -16.77
CA ARG A 466 7.28 -18.91 -15.38
C ARG A 466 8.27 -18.28 -14.40
N ALA A 467 9.57 -18.49 -14.59
CA ALA A 467 10.62 -17.86 -13.78
C ALA A 467 10.54 -16.32 -13.87
N GLY A 468 10.25 -15.77 -15.05
CA GLY A 468 10.05 -14.34 -15.27
C GLY A 468 8.83 -13.79 -14.51
N ALA A 469 7.69 -14.49 -14.56
CA ALA A 469 6.48 -14.12 -13.83
C ALA A 469 6.71 -14.11 -12.31
N CYS A 470 7.44 -15.10 -11.78
CA CYS A 470 7.80 -15.15 -10.36
C CYS A 470 8.78 -14.01 -9.98
N LEU A 471 9.77 -13.70 -10.84
CA LEU A 471 10.66 -12.56 -10.61
C LEU A 471 9.90 -11.23 -10.53
N ASP A 472 8.86 -11.05 -11.34
CA ASP A 472 8.04 -9.84 -11.33
C ASP A 472 7.14 -9.74 -10.09
N ARG A 473 6.71 -10.89 -9.52
CA ARG A 473 5.89 -10.94 -8.31
C ARG A 473 6.69 -10.81 -7.02
N TYR A 474 7.82 -11.51 -6.92
CA TYR A 474 8.56 -11.75 -5.67
C TYR A 474 10.00 -11.22 -5.70
N GLY A 475 10.44 -10.64 -6.82
CA GLY A 475 11.84 -10.29 -7.00
C GLY A 475 12.74 -11.53 -6.89
N THR A 476 13.91 -11.38 -6.29
CA THR A 476 14.85 -12.50 -6.12
C THR A 476 14.39 -13.55 -5.12
N GLN A 477 13.40 -13.27 -4.26
CA GLN A 477 12.77 -14.26 -3.39
C GLN A 477 12.01 -15.34 -4.18
N ALA A 478 11.71 -15.09 -5.46
CA ALA A 478 11.11 -16.07 -6.36
C ALA A 478 11.88 -17.40 -6.41
N GLU A 479 13.21 -17.36 -6.34
CA GLU A 479 14.05 -18.57 -6.34
C GLU A 479 13.73 -19.46 -5.12
N ALA A 480 13.66 -18.88 -3.92
CA ALA A 480 13.32 -19.60 -2.70
C ALA A 480 11.86 -20.12 -2.69
N ILE A 481 10.94 -19.40 -3.32
CA ILE A 481 9.55 -19.86 -3.48
C ILE A 481 9.49 -21.05 -4.43
N LEU A 482 10.20 -20.99 -5.57
CA LEU A 482 10.27 -22.07 -6.54
C LEU A 482 10.99 -23.31 -6.00
N GLN A 483 12.02 -23.16 -5.15
CA GLN A 483 12.71 -24.26 -4.48
C GLN A 483 11.86 -24.93 -3.39
N ALA A 484 10.97 -24.19 -2.75
CA ALA A 484 10.12 -24.71 -1.67
C ALA A 484 8.91 -25.54 -2.15
N ARG A 485 8.82 -25.81 -3.46
CA ARG A 485 7.74 -26.63 -4.03
C ARG A 485 7.89 -28.09 -3.62
N GLU A 486 6.84 -28.66 -3.07
CA GLU A 486 6.79 -30.09 -2.76
C GLU A 486 6.59 -30.90 -4.05
N GLY A 487 7.26 -32.03 -4.16
CA GLY A 487 7.12 -32.95 -5.30
C GLY A 487 7.84 -32.53 -6.59
N GLY A 488 8.53 -31.39 -6.61
CA GLY A 488 9.37 -30.96 -7.77
C GLY A 488 8.58 -30.48 -9.01
N THR A 489 7.26 -30.64 -9.05
CA THR A 489 6.39 -30.18 -10.13
C THR A 489 5.81 -28.80 -9.80
N ASP A 490 5.66 -27.96 -10.80
CA ASP A 490 4.98 -26.66 -10.70
C ASP A 490 3.78 -26.68 -11.66
N ASP A 491 2.79 -27.50 -11.30
CA ASP A 491 1.60 -27.63 -12.12
C ASP A 491 0.89 -26.27 -12.14
N ALA A 492 0.70 -25.74 -13.33
CA ALA A 492 -0.02 -24.50 -13.54
C ALA A 492 -1.46 -24.65 -13.06
N LEU A 493 -2.01 -23.59 -12.47
CA LEU A 493 -3.44 -23.58 -12.15
C LEU A 493 -4.26 -23.52 -13.43
N ASP A 494 -5.36 -24.26 -13.48
CA ASP A 494 -6.24 -24.31 -14.65
C ASP A 494 -6.82 -22.94 -15.01
N CYS A 495 -7.26 -22.19 -13.99
CA CYS A 495 -7.87 -20.87 -14.17
C CYS A 495 -6.87 -19.73 -14.18
N LEU A 496 -5.64 -19.94 -13.70
CA LEU A 496 -4.60 -18.93 -13.53
C LEU A 496 -3.24 -19.49 -13.97
N PRO A 497 -3.03 -19.77 -15.28
CA PRO A 497 -1.87 -20.53 -15.77
C PRO A 497 -0.51 -19.86 -15.55
N ASP A 498 -0.46 -18.59 -15.18
CA ASP A 498 0.74 -17.88 -14.75
C ASP A 498 1.08 -18.09 -13.27
N TYR A 499 0.26 -18.84 -12.52
CA TYR A 499 0.51 -19.31 -11.17
C TYR A 499 0.68 -20.83 -11.16
N GLY A 500 1.44 -21.34 -10.19
CA GLY A 500 1.60 -22.78 -9.98
C GLY A 500 1.09 -23.20 -8.61
N ALA A 501 0.55 -24.41 -8.54
CA ALA A 501 0.08 -24.99 -7.27
C ALA A 501 1.18 -25.04 -6.20
N GLY A 502 2.41 -25.40 -6.61
CA GLY A 502 3.59 -25.39 -5.73
C GLY A 502 3.96 -24.00 -5.23
N GLU A 503 3.81 -22.94 -6.07
CA GLU A 503 4.01 -21.56 -5.65
C GLU A 503 2.99 -21.16 -4.58
N LEU A 504 1.70 -21.46 -4.78
CA LEU A 504 0.67 -21.10 -3.82
C LEU A 504 0.88 -21.81 -2.48
N ARG A 505 1.21 -23.11 -2.48
CA ARG A 505 1.54 -23.85 -1.24
C ARG A 505 2.73 -23.22 -0.52
N ALA A 506 3.79 -22.83 -1.24
CA ALA A 506 4.96 -22.17 -0.66
C ALA A 506 4.61 -20.81 -0.04
N VAL A 507 3.82 -19.99 -0.73
CA VAL A 507 3.32 -18.70 -0.23
C VAL A 507 2.45 -18.90 1.02
N ILE A 508 1.50 -19.84 1.01
CA ILE A 508 0.61 -20.12 2.15
C ILE A 508 1.42 -20.48 3.40
N ARG A 509 2.43 -21.32 3.26
CA ARG A 509 3.23 -21.80 4.40
C ARG A 509 4.26 -20.81 4.93
N ARG A 510 4.73 -19.90 4.10
CA ARG A 510 5.85 -19.00 4.45
C ARG A 510 5.40 -17.58 4.80
N GLU A 511 4.19 -17.19 4.42
CA GLU A 511 3.78 -15.79 4.44
C GLU A 511 2.60 -15.53 5.39
N GLN A 512 2.51 -16.29 6.46
CA GLN A 512 1.54 -16.10 7.56
C GLN A 512 0.09 -15.98 7.05
N VAL A 513 -0.29 -16.82 6.09
CA VAL A 513 -1.68 -16.89 5.59
C VAL A 513 -2.53 -17.59 6.61
N VAL A 514 -3.62 -16.96 7.04
CA VAL A 514 -4.62 -17.50 7.99
C VAL A 514 -5.95 -17.76 7.27
N ASN A 515 -6.37 -16.81 6.43
CA ASN A 515 -7.64 -16.87 5.72
C ASN A 515 -7.44 -16.87 4.20
N LEU A 516 -8.42 -17.36 3.46
CA LEU A 516 -8.40 -17.35 2.00
C LEU A 516 -8.29 -15.91 1.43
N THR A 517 -8.88 -14.94 2.14
CA THR A 517 -8.79 -13.51 1.80
C THR A 517 -7.37 -12.97 1.85
N ASP A 518 -6.51 -13.50 2.74
CA ASP A 518 -5.11 -13.07 2.83
C ASP A 518 -4.36 -13.40 1.54
N LEU A 519 -4.64 -14.57 0.99
CA LEU A 519 -3.99 -15.07 -0.21
C LEU A 519 -4.39 -14.25 -1.43
N VAL A 520 -5.69 -14.10 -1.70
CA VAL A 520 -6.18 -13.53 -2.97
C VAL A 520 -6.23 -12.00 -3.02
N PHE A 521 -6.31 -11.33 -1.87
CA PHE A 521 -6.31 -9.87 -1.81
C PHE A 521 -4.93 -9.28 -1.48
N ARG A 522 -4.05 -10.01 -0.77
CA ARG A 522 -2.83 -9.44 -0.19
C ARG A 522 -1.52 -10.14 -0.56
N ARG A 523 -1.50 -11.48 -0.64
CA ARG A 523 -0.28 -12.20 -1.06
C ARG A 523 -0.13 -12.18 -2.58
N LEU A 524 -1.25 -12.31 -3.28
CA LEU A 524 -1.32 -12.37 -4.74
C LEU A 524 -2.26 -11.28 -5.26
N PRO A 525 -1.92 -10.60 -6.39
CA PRO A 525 -2.77 -9.54 -6.94
C PRO A 525 -3.96 -10.08 -7.75
N ILE A 526 -4.53 -11.24 -7.37
CA ILE A 526 -5.59 -11.92 -8.16
C ILE A 526 -6.86 -11.08 -8.18
N ALA A 527 -7.34 -10.66 -7.01
CA ALA A 527 -8.58 -9.89 -6.91
C ALA A 527 -8.44 -8.51 -7.58
N VAL A 528 -7.39 -7.74 -7.24
CA VAL A 528 -7.20 -6.38 -7.74
C VAL A 528 -6.90 -6.33 -9.26
N SER A 529 -6.43 -7.43 -9.84
CA SER A 529 -6.25 -7.56 -11.29
C SER A 529 -7.52 -7.98 -12.04
N GLY A 530 -8.66 -8.16 -11.33
CA GLY A 530 -9.94 -8.56 -11.92
C GLY A 530 -9.95 -10.01 -12.40
N ARG A 531 -9.20 -10.90 -11.75
CA ARG A 531 -9.06 -12.32 -12.11
C ARG A 531 -9.71 -13.27 -11.10
N LEU A 532 -10.51 -12.73 -10.18
CA LEU A 532 -11.19 -13.53 -9.15
C LEU A 532 -12.50 -14.09 -9.72
N THR A 533 -12.46 -15.31 -10.22
CA THR A 533 -13.62 -16.08 -10.70
C THR A 533 -13.99 -17.19 -9.73
N ARG A 534 -15.16 -17.79 -9.89
CA ARG A 534 -15.63 -18.91 -9.07
C ARG A 534 -14.67 -20.11 -9.15
N GLU A 535 -14.25 -20.43 -10.36
CA GLU A 535 -13.32 -21.53 -10.63
C GLU A 535 -11.97 -21.28 -9.94
N ALA A 536 -11.42 -20.07 -10.09
CA ALA A 536 -10.18 -19.69 -9.43
C ALA A 536 -10.29 -19.74 -7.90
N VAL A 537 -11.41 -19.27 -7.32
CA VAL A 537 -11.65 -19.36 -5.88
C VAL A 537 -11.72 -20.82 -5.42
N THR A 538 -12.41 -21.70 -6.16
CA THR A 538 -12.52 -23.11 -5.82
C THR A 538 -11.17 -23.81 -5.86
N GLU A 539 -10.39 -23.59 -6.92
CA GLU A 539 -9.07 -24.18 -7.08
C GLU A 539 -8.09 -23.70 -6.00
N ILE A 540 -8.03 -22.39 -5.73
CA ILE A 540 -7.17 -21.80 -4.68
C ILE A 540 -7.60 -22.28 -3.28
N ALA A 541 -8.91 -22.37 -3.01
CA ALA A 541 -9.42 -22.84 -1.72
C ALA A 541 -9.08 -24.31 -1.45
N ALA A 542 -9.05 -25.16 -2.48
CA ALA A 542 -8.61 -26.55 -2.35
C ALA A 542 -7.13 -26.63 -1.93
N LEU A 543 -6.26 -25.87 -2.59
CA LEU A 543 -4.84 -25.78 -2.24
C LEU A 543 -4.62 -25.21 -0.82
N ALA A 544 -5.40 -24.20 -0.44
CA ALA A 544 -5.31 -23.61 0.89
C ALA A 544 -5.79 -24.60 1.97
N ALA A 545 -6.87 -25.33 1.72
CA ALA A 545 -7.39 -26.35 2.63
C ALA A 545 -6.36 -27.47 2.87
N GLU A 546 -5.71 -27.94 1.81
CA GLU A 546 -4.61 -28.91 1.93
C GLU A 546 -3.45 -28.36 2.75
N ALA A 547 -2.93 -27.15 2.42
CA ALA A 547 -1.77 -26.55 3.05
C ALA A 547 -2.00 -26.19 4.53
N LEU A 548 -3.22 -25.74 4.89
CA LEU A 548 -3.61 -25.31 6.23
C LEU A 548 -4.40 -26.36 7.01
N SER A 549 -4.60 -27.54 6.44
CA SER A 549 -5.37 -28.66 7.05
C SER A 549 -6.79 -28.26 7.44
N TRP A 550 -7.48 -27.51 6.58
CA TRP A 550 -8.88 -27.16 6.78
C TRP A 550 -9.78 -28.36 6.55
N SER A 551 -10.87 -28.46 7.33
CA SER A 551 -11.98 -29.35 7.02
C SER A 551 -12.78 -28.84 5.82
N ASP A 552 -13.63 -29.68 5.24
CA ASP A 552 -14.54 -29.25 4.18
C ASP A 552 -15.46 -28.11 4.66
N ASP A 553 -15.97 -28.17 5.88
CA ASP A 553 -16.80 -27.11 6.47
C ASP A 553 -16.00 -25.79 6.61
N GLU A 554 -14.72 -25.87 6.98
CA GLU A 554 -13.87 -24.69 7.06
C GLU A 554 -13.60 -24.11 5.67
N ARG A 555 -13.26 -24.95 4.70
CA ARG A 555 -13.07 -24.52 3.32
C ARG A 555 -14.28 -23.78 2.77
N GLU A 556 -15.49 -24.33 2.95
CA GLU A 556 -16.73 -23.69 2.50
C GLU A 556 -17.00 -22.37 3.23
N ARG A 557 -16.71 -22.27 4.53
CA ARG A 557 -16.81 -21.02 5.29
C ARG A 557 -15.83 -19.95 4.75
N GLN A 558 -14.61 -20.34 4.41
CA GLN A 558 -13.59 -19.46 3.86
C GLN A 558 -13.99 -18.96 2.47
N ILE A 559 -14.54 -19.82 1.62
CA ILE A 559 -15.09 -19.44 0.31
C ILE A 559 -16.25 -18.45 0.48
N ALA A 560 -17.22 -18.77 1.33
CA ALA A 560 -18.38 -17.92 1.58
C ALA A 560 -17.97 -16.53 2.10
N ASN A 561 -17.03 -16.48 3.05
CA ASN A 561 -16.50 -15.22 3.58
C ASN A 561 -15.74 -14.40 2.51
N LEU A 562 -14.93 -15.06 1.69
CA LEU A 562 -14.25 -14.42 0.56
C LEU A 562 -15.25 -13.81 -0.42
N CYS A 563 -16.27 -14.57 -0.86
CA CYS A 563 -17.28 -14.12 -1.80
C CYS A 563 -18.07 -12.92 -1.23
N ARG A 564 -18.44 -12.97 0.04
CA ARG A 564 -19.11 -11.86 0.72
C ARG A 564 -18.25 -10.59 0.73
N ILE A 565 -16.97 -10.68 1.12
CA ILE A 565 -16.06 -9.53 1.13
C ILE A 565 -15.81 -9.00 -0.29
N ALA A 566 -15.65 -9.90 -1.27
CA ALA A 566 -15.48 -9.54 -2.68
C ALA A 566 -16.65 -8.70 -3.20
N LEU A 567 -17.89 -9.12 -2.87
CA LEU A 567 -19.11 -8.42 -3.26
C LEU A 567 -19.27 -7.09 -2.49
N GLU A 568 -19.29 -7.15 -1.16
CA GLU A 568 -19.63 -5.99 -0.33
C GLU A 568 -18.60 -4.87 -0.40
N ARG A 569 -17.31 -5.22 -0.43
CA ARG A 569 -16.21 -4.21 -0.38
C ARG A 569 -15.60 -3.87 -1.73
N HIS A 570 -15.66 -4.80 -2.68
CA HIS A 570 -14.95 -4.66 -3.94
C HIS A 570 -15.85 -4.71 -5.19
N GLY A 571 -17.16 -4.99 -5.00
CA GLY A 571 -18.13 -5.05 -6.09
C GLY A 571 -17.92 -6.24 -7.03
N ILE A 572 -17.27 -7.32 -6.58
CA ILE A 572 -17.02 -8.52 -7.37
C ILE A 572 -18.07 -9.58 -7.00
N ASP A 573 -18.97 -9.90 -7.94
CA ASP A 573 -19.81 -11.07 -7.81
C ASP A 573 -19.10 -12.32 -8.35
N VAL A 574 -18.56 -13.12 -7.46
CA VAL A 574 -17.85 -14.37 -7.78
C VAL A 574 -18.82 -15.45 -8.31
N HIS A 575 -20.12 -15.39 -7.98
CA HIS A 575 -21.11 -16.39 -8.39
C HIS A 575 -21.79 -16.08 -9.72
N GLY A 576 -21.93 -14.79 -10.08
CA GLY A 576 -22.70 -14.35 -11.24
C GLY A 576 -21.91 -14.16 -12.54
N GLY A 577 -20.58 -14.34 -12.54
CA GLY A 577 -19.72 -13.99 -13.69
C GLY A 577 -19.95 -12.54 -14.14
N VAL A 578 -18.91 -11.74 -14.30
CA VAL A 578 -18.93 -10.33 -14.70
C VAL A 578 -20.26 -9.57 -14.47
N ASN A 579 -20.33 -8.88 -13.30
CA ASN A 579 -21.32 -7.86 -12.92
C ASN A 579 -22.74 -8.25 -12.53
N ALA A 580 -22.97 -8.60 -11.25
CA ALA A 580 -24.30 -8.56 -10.63
C ALA A 580 -24.67 -7.17 -10.02
N LEU A 581 -24.13 -6.09 -10.53
CA LEU A 581 -24.68 -4.74 -10.29
C LEU A 581 -25.77 -4.40 -11.33
N ARG A 582 -26.49 -5.44 -11.78
CA ARG A 582 -27.75 -5.27 -12.48
C ARG A 582 -28.87 -5.40 -11.46
N THR A 583 -29.53 -4.27 -11.16
CA THR A 583 -30.78 -4.10 -10.39
C THR A 583 -30.66 -4.17 -8.87
N ALA A 584 -30.51 -3.00 -8.25
CA ALA A 584 -31.31 -2.55 -7.10
C ALA A 584 -31.48 -1.03 -7.21
#